data_416e039b5302aa84ec7db0b258a314ec
#
_entry.id   416e039b5302aa84ec7db0b258a314ec
#
_cell.length_a   1.000
_cell.length_b   1.000
_cell.length_c   1.000
_cell.angle_alpha   90.00
_cell.angle_beta   90.00
_cell.angle_gamma   90.00
#
_symmetry.space_group_name_H-M   'P 1'
#
loop_
_entity.id
_entity.type
_entity.pdbx_description
1 polymer ?
#
loop_
_entity_poly.entity_id
_entity_poly.type
_entity_poly.pdbx_seq_one_letter_code
_entity_poly.pdbx_strand_id
1 'polypeptide(L)'
;NRLRTHGKQLGDARDSKSTNPTYGKQEVLHLVQEVAYQHWHRMLFARFLADNNLLMYDGVAVTIEECDELAPDEGAKSGWELAGKLAARMLRQVFKPHSPVYELTFAPEHQSELERLLKALPDAVFKASDSLGWVYQFWQADNKERINKSEVKIGADELPAVTQLFTEPY
;
A
#
# COMPACT_ATOMS: atom_id res chain seq x y z
N ASN A 1 -1.96 18.77 10.62
CA ASN A 1 -0.56 18.70 11.08
C ASN A 1 0.06 17.30 11.02
N ARG A 2 -0.65 16.22 11.33
CA ARG A 2 -0.10 14.82 11.32
C ARG A 2 0.50 14.43 9.96
N LEU A 3 -0.26 14.61 8.86
CA LEU A 3 0.22 14.30 7.50
C LEU A 3 1.45 15.11 7.11
N ARG A 4 1.49 16.41 7.45
CA ARG A 4 2.67 17.24 7.19
C ARG A 4 3.90 16.77 7.96
N THR A 5 3.72 16.40 9.23
CA THR A 5 4.81 15.83 10.04
C THR A 5 5.27 14.49 9.46
N HIS A 6 4.34 13.65 9.05
CA HIS A 6 4.64 12.35 8.45
C HIS A 6 5.42 12.50 7.12
N GLY A 7 4.99 13.40 6.21
CA GLY A 7 5.73 13.71 4.98
C GLY A 7 7.17 14.15 5.25
N LYS A 8 7.39 14.98 6.27
CA LYS A 8 8.76 15.36 6.68
C LYS A 8 9.59 14.17 7.17
N GLN A 9 8.98 13.25 7.92
CA GLN A 9 9.67 12.02 8.38
C GLN A 9 10.03 11.10 7.21
N LEU A 10 9.25 11.14 6.12
CA LEU A 10 9.53 10.41 4.88
C LEU A 10 10.59 11.11 4.00
N GLY A 11 10.99 12.32 4.31
CA GLY A 11 11.99 13.07 3.55
C GLY A 11 11.45 14.24 2.73
N ASP A 12 10.13 14.54 2.77
CA ASP A 12 9.57 15.72 2.10
C ASP A 12 10.10 16.99 2.74
N ALA A 13 10.96 17.69 2.01
CA ALA A 13 11.56 18.91 2.47
C ALA A 13 10.56 20.09 2.42
N ARG A 14 10.87 21.15 3.14
CA ARG A 14 10.18 22.42 2.98
C ARG A 14 10.71 23.11 1.74
N ASP A 15 9.81 23.64 0.90
CA ASP A 15 10.19 24.44 -0.25
C ASP A 15 11.07 25.63 0.22
N SER A 16 12.36 25.56 -0.11
CA SER A 16 13.36 26.57 0.25
C SER A 16 13.17 27.91 -0.49
N LYS A 17 12.37 27.91 -1.56
CA LYS A 17 12.07 29.11 -2.36
C LYS A 17 10.96 29.97 -1.77
N SER A 18 10.27 29.51 -0.74
CA SER A 18 9.25 30.29 -0.07
C SER A 18 9.89 31.31 0.88
N THR A 19 9.74 32.58 0.58
CA THR A 19 10.17 33.71 1.42
C THR A 19 9.34 33.86 2.70
N ASN A 20 8.19 33.17 2.79
CA ASN A 20 7.33 33.25 3.97
C ASN A 20 7.46 31.99 4.83
N PRO A 21 8.11 32.05 6.01
CA PRO A 21 8.31 30.91 6.89
C PRO A 21 7.02 30.28 7.43
N THR A 22 5.91 31.02 7.43
CA THR A 22 4.63 30.56 7.98
C THR A 22 3.78 29.81 6.96
N TYR A 23 3.93 30.12 5.67
CA TYR A 23 3.13 29.59 4.56
C TYR A 23 3.95 28.85 3.49
N GLY A 24 5.19 28.49 3.79
CA GLY A 24 6.03 27.75 2.86
C GLY A 24 5.36 26.43 2.43
N LYS A 25 5.31 26.19 1.11
CA LYS A 25 4.87 24.90 0.56
C LYS A 25 5.83 23.82 1.02
N GLN A 26 5.31 22.71 1.43
CA GLN A 26 6.07 21.50 1.69
C GLN A 26 6.00 20.61 0.45
N GLU A 27 7.11 20.01 0.07
CA GLU A 27 7.12 18.92 -0.89
C GLU A 27 6.22 17.78 -0.37
N VAL A 28 5.64 17.05 -1.31
CA VAL A 28 4.69 15.96 -0.99
C VAL A 28 5.02 14.68 -1.76
N LEU A 29 6.18 14.62 -2.39
CA LEU A 29 6.54 13.51 -3.26
C LEU A 29 6.58 12.17 -2.51
N HIS A 30 7.31 12.13 -1.40
CA HIS A 30 7.43 10.93 -0.59
C HIS A 30 6.10 10.56 0.08
N LEU A 31 5.34 11.56 0.55
CA LEU A 31 4.01 11.33 1.11
C LEU A 31 3.06 10.73 0.07
N VAL A 32 3.06 11.24 -1.17
CA VAL A 32 2.22 10.70 -2.25
C VAL A 32 2.60 9.25 -2.57
N GLN A 33 3.88 8.96 -2.68
CA GLN A 33 4.37 7.60 -2.93
C GLN A 33 3.97 6.65 -1.79
N GLU A 34 4.13 7.07 -0.55
CA GLU A 34 3.75 6.27 0.63
C GLU A 34 2.23 6.02 0.68
N VAL A 35 1.40 7.05 0.43
CA VAL A 35 -0.05 6.90 0.37
C VAL A 35 -0.45 5.92 -0.73
N ALA A 36 0.08 6.09 -1.94
CA ALA A 36 -0.21 5.21 -3.07
C ALA A 36 0.17 3.76 -2.75
N TYR A 37 1.37 3.55 -2.22
CA TYR A 37 1.85 2.22 -1.83
C TYR A 37 0.97 1.58 -0.76
N GLN A 38 0.68 2.27 0.33
CA GLN A 38 -0.06 1.71 1.46
C GLN A 38 -1.49 1.32 1.08
N HIS A 39 -2.18 2.14 0.28
CA HIS A 39 -3.52 1.82 -0.20
C HIS A 39 -3.51 0.64 -1.17
N TRP A 40 -2.63 0.68 -2.19
CA TRP A 40 -2.50 -0.39 -3.17
C TRP A 40 -2.10 -1.72 -2.53
N HIS A 41 -1.08 -1.72 -1.68
CA HIS A 41 -0.59 -2.91 -0.98
C HIS A 41 -1.68 -3.54 -0.11
N ARG A 42 -2.46 -2.71 0.60
CA ARG A 42 -3.56 -3.17 1.44
C ARG A 42 -4.66 -3.85 0.63
N MET A 43 -5.04 -3.29 -0.51
CA MET A 43 -6.05 -3.87 -1.40
C MET A 43 -5.56 -5.18 -2.03
N LEU A 44 -4.34 -5.18 -2.54
CA LEU A 44 -3.73 -6.37 -3.13
C LEU A 44 -3.62 -7.51 -2.11
N PHE A 45 -3.21 -7.20 -0.90
CA PHE A 45 -3.06 -8.20 0.15
C PHE A 45 -4.42 -8.73 0.63
N ALA A 46 -5.43 -7.85 0.73
CA ALA A 46 -6.80 -8.28 1.04
C ALA A 46 -7.34 -9.25 -0.02
N ARG A 47 -7.09 -8.98 -1.30
CA ARG A 47 -7.43 -9.89 -2.40
C ARG A 47 -6.68 -11.22 -2.27
N PHE A 48 -5.38 -11.19 -2.02
CA PHE A 48 -4.60 -12.40 -1.79
C PHE A 48 -5.18 -13.25 -0.65
N LEU A 49 -5.52 -12.64 0.47
CA LEU A 49 -6.12 -13.37 1.60
C LEU A 49 -7.47 -13.96 1.24
N ALA A 50 -8.33 -13.20 0.54
CA ALA A 50 -9.64 -13.66 0.11
C ALA A 50 -9.55 -14.86 -0.85
N ASP A 51 -8.72 -14.75 -1.89
CA ASP A 51 -8.57 -15.80 -2.91
C ASP A 51 -7.93 -17.09 -2.37
N ASN A 52 -7.25 -17.01 -1.23
CA ASN A 52 -6.65 -18.15 -0.54
C ASN A 52 -7.48 -18.63 0.68
N ASN A 53 -8.71 -18.15 0.87
CA ASN A 53 -9.57 -18.46 2.02
C ASN A 53 -8.93 -18.14 3.38
N LEU A 54 -8.16 -17.06 3.43
CA LEU A 54 -7.45 -16.60 4.61
C LEU A 54 -8.02 -15.30 5.19
N LEU A 55 -8.89 -14.59 4.46
CA LEU A 55 -9.51 -13.37 4.94
C LEU A 55 -10.64 -13.73 5.91
N MET A 56 -10.48 -13.43 7.19
CA MET A 56 -11.40 -13.88 8.24
C MET A 56 -12.33 -12.77 8.71
N TYR A 57 -13.62 -13.09 8.75
CA TYR A 57 -14.66 -12.33 9.42
C TYR A 57 -15.36 -13.24 10.44
N ASP A 58 -15.28 -12.91 11.72
CA ASP A 58 -15.83 -13.70 12.84
C ASP A 58 -15.48 -15.20 12.81
N GLY A 59 -14.27 -15.50 12.37
CA GLY A 59 -13.76 -16.88 12.29
C GLY A 59 -14.15 -17.65 11.04
N VAL A 60 -14.85 -17.01 10.10
CA VAL A 60 -15.24 -17.59 8.80
C VAL A 60 -14.44 -16.88 7.70
N ALA A 61 -13.95 -17.66 6.73
CA ALA A 61 -13.28 -17.09 5.57
C ALA A 61 -14.30 -16.41 4.65
N VAL A 62 -13.99 -15.20 4.20
CA VAL A 62 -14.87 -14.39 3.34
C VAL A 62 -14.14 -13.95 2.06
N THR A 63 -14.93 -13.80 1.00
CA THR A 63 -14.51 -13.26 -0.29
C THR A 63 -14.64 -11.73 -0.32
N ILE A 64 -14.14 -11.09 -1.39
CA ILE A 64 -14.33 -9.64 -1.59
C ILE A 64 -15.82 -9.33 -1.83
N GLU A 65 -16.53 -10.20 -2.54
CA GLU A 65 -17.97 -10.05 -2.81
C GLU A 65 -18.78 -10.12 -1.52
N GLU A 66 -18.49 -11.08 -0.65
CA GLU A 66 -19.13 -11.17 0.68
C GLU A 66 -18.78 -9.95 1.56
N CYS A 67 -17.58 -9.40 1.42
CA CYS A 67 -17.25 -8.14 2.07
C CYS A 67 -18.09 -6.97 1.52
N ASP A 68 -18.46 -6.94 0.24
CA ASP A 68 -19.36 -5.91 -0.31
C ASP A 68 -20.76 -6.00 0.35
N GLU A 69 -21.26 -7.22 0.62
CA GLU A 69 -22.55 -7.44 1.30
C GLU A 69 -22.50 -7.03 2.80
N LEU A 70 -21.37 -7.30 3.47
CA LEU A 70 -21.18 -7.01 4.89
C LEU A 70 -20.78 -5.54 5.15
N ALA A 71 -20.29 -4.82 4.16
CA ALA A 71 -19.73 -3.47 4.33
C ALA A 71 -20.68 -2.48 4.99
N PRO A 72 -22.01 -2.42 4.66
CA PRO A 72 -22.93 -1.50 5.30
C PRO A 72 -23.06 -1.71 6.82
N ASP A 73 -23.13 -2.97 7.25
CA ASP A 73 -23.30 -3.33 8.67
C ASP A 73 -22.03 -3.03 9.47
N GLU A 74 -20.86 -3.13 8.84
CA GLU A 74 -19.57 -2.84 9.44
C GLU A 74 -19.15 -1.36 9.30
N GLY A 75 -20.01 -0.49 8.76
CA GLY A 75 -19.74 0.93 8.57
C GLY A 75 -18.57 1.17 7.61
N ALA A 76 -18.38 0.29 6.63
CA ALA A 76 -17.42 0.45 5.56
C ALA A 76 -18.10 0.98 4.29
N LYS A 77 -17.36 1.77 3.49
CA LYS A 77 -17.90 2.38 2.26
C LYS A 77 -17.97 1.39 1.09
N SER A 78 -17.15 0.33 1.14
CA SER A 78 -17.10 -0.71 0.12
C SER A 78 -16.54 -2.00 0.71
N GLY A 79 -16.73 -3.13 0.02
CA GLY A 79 -16.13 -4.41 0.40
C GLY A 79 -14.60 -4.35 0.42
N TRP A 80 -13.99 -3.58 -0.46
CA TRP A 80 -12.55 -3.35 -0.44
C TRP A 80 -12.07 -2.64 0.82
N GLU A 81 -12.83 -1.67 1.32
CA GLU A 81 -12.52 -1.02 2.59
C GLU A 81 -12.66 -2.02 3.75
N LEU A 82 -13.73 -2.81 3.77
CA LEU A 82 -13.93 -3.84 4.79
C LEU A 82 -12.83 -4.90 4.73
N ALA A 83 -12.56 -5.45 3.55
CA ALA A 83 -11.50 -6.45 3.35
C ALA A 83 -10.13 -5.93 3.82
N GLY A 84 -9.81 -4.67 3.51
CA GLY A 84 -8.60 -4.02 4.01
C GLY A 84 -8.58 -3.85 5.53
N LYS A 85 -9.72 -3.56 6.17
CA LYS A 85 -9.84 -3.50 7.64
C LYS A 85 -9.64 -4.88 8.26
N LEU A 86 -10.21 -5.94 7.67
CA LEU A 86 -10.05 -7.32 8.13
C LEU A 86 -8.58 -7.76 8.01
N ALA A 87 -7.96 -7.56 6.85
CA ALA A 87 -6.53 -7.84 6.65
C ALA A 87 -5.65 -7.12 7.68
N ALA A 88 -5.94 -5.84 7.96
CA ALA A 88 -5.19 -5.06 8.95
C ALA A 88 -5.40 -5.55 10.40
N ARG A 89 -6.57 -6.09 10.74
CA ARG A 89 -6.81 -6.74 12.05
C ARG A 89 -5.96 -7.99 12.22
N MET A 90 -5.81 -8.78 11.15
CA MET A 90 -5.03 -10.03 11.16
C MET A 90 -3.53 -9.75 11.21
N LEU A 91 -3.06 -8.77 10.46
CA LEU A 91 -1.63 -8.50 10.23
C LEU A 91 -1.26 -7.06 10.65
N ARG A 92 -1.48 -6.72 11.91
CA ARG A 92 -1.27 -5.37 12.47
C ARG A 92 0.16 -4.84 12.29
N GLN A 93 1.14 -5.73 12.26
CA GLN A 93 2.54 -5.35 12.07
C GLN A 93 2.84 -4.91 10.63
N VAL A 94 2.13 -5.50 9.66
CA VAL A 94 2.27 -5.20 8.23
C VAL A 94 1.52 -3.90 7.88
N PHE A 95 0.28 -3.75 8.34
CA PHE A 95 -0.63 -2.71 7.86
C PHE A 95 -0.74 -1.48 8.75
N LYS A 96 0.07 -1.27 9.72
CA LYS A 96 0.14 -0.04 10.56
C LYS A 96 -1.21 0.73 10.62
N PRO A 97 -2.28 0.18 11.21
CA PRO A 97 -3.66 0.71 11.06
C PRO A 97 -3.84 2.14 11.55
N HIS A 98 -2.88 2.66 12.33
CA HIS A 98 -2.89 4.03 12.84
C HIS A 98 -2.04 5.00 12.01
N SER A 99 -1.54 4.55 10.84
CA SER A 99 -0.78 5.43 9.96
C SER A 99 -1.64 6.61 9.48
N PRO A 100 -1.12 7.85 9.50
CA PRO A 100 -1.85 9.01 9.03
C PRO A 100 -2.16 8.98 7.53
N VAL A 101 -1.53 8.10 6.76
CA VAL A 101 -1.80 7.94 5.32
C VAL A 101 -3.24 7.50 5.06
N TYR A 102 -3.87 6.78 5.99
CA TYR A 102 -5.26 6.33 5.88
C TYR A 102 -6.29 7.43 6.21
N GLU A 103 -5.85 8.61 6.61
CA GLU A 103 -6.70 9.81 6.66
C GLU A 103 -6.96 10.39 5.26
N LEU A 104 -6.14 9.98 4.28
CA LEU A 104 -6.29 10.34 2.87
C LEU A 104 -7.04 9.24 2.11
N THR A 105 -7.89 9.66 1.19
CA THR A 105 -8.62 8.76 0.27
C THR A 105 -8.31 9.17 -1.15
N PHE A 106 -8.37 8.21 -2.06
CA PHE A 106 -8.31 8.52 -3.49
C PHE A 106 -9.58 9.25 -3.94
N ALA A 107 -9.47 9.99 -5.03
CA ALA A 107 -10.65 10.46 -5.74
C ALA A 107 -11.50 9.25 -6.18
N PRO A 108 -12.83 9.34 -6.16
CA PRO A 108 -13.71 8.18 -6.43
C PRO A 108 -13.42 7.48 -7.76
N GLU A 109 -13.10 8.23 -8.79
CA GLU A 109 -12.74 7.70 -10.10
C GLU A 109 -11.46 6.86 -10.07
N HIS A 110 -10.45 7.28 -9.35
CA HIS A 110 -9.19 6.54 -9.20
C HIS A 110 -9.36 5.31 -8.30
N GLN A 111 -10.17 5.43 -7.26
CA GLN A 111 -10.53 4.29 -6.42
C GLN A 111 -11.23 3.21 -7.23
N SER A 112 -12.27 3.58 -8.00
CA SER A 112 -13.03 2.66 -8.84
C SER A 112 -12.17 2.01 -9.92
N GLU A 113 -11.25 2.76 -10.52
CA GLU A 113 -10.34 2.21 -11.52
C GLU A 113 -9.35 1.21 -10.90
N LEU A 114 -8.80 1.50 -9.73
CA LEU A 114 -7.92 0.58 -9.02
C LEU A 114 -8.66 -0.72 -8.65
N GLU A 115 -9.89 -0.62 -8.14
CA GLU A 115 -10.74 -1.77 -7.83
C GLU A 115 -11.03 -2.60 -9.08
N ARG A 116 -11.36 -1.95 -10.20
CA ARG A 116 -11.57 -2.61 -11.49
C ARG A 116 -10.33 -3.37 -11.96
N LEU A 117 -9.16 -2.75 -11.86
CA LEU A 117 -7.89 -3.37 -12.24
C LEU A 117 -7.58 -4.59 -11.38
N LEU A 118 -7.77 -4.49 -10.07
CA LEU A 118 -7.56 -5.62 -9.15
C LEU A 118 -8.54 -6.75 -9.41
N LYS A 119 -9.82 -6.45 -9.67
CA LYS A 119 -10.84 -7.47 -10.02
C LYS A 119 -10.54 -8.16 -11.36
N ALA A 120 -9.90 -7.47 -12.29
CA ALA A 120 -9.55 -8.04 -13.60
C ALA A 120 -8.35 -9.00 -13.56
N LEU A 121 -7.58 -9.02 -12.48
CA LEU A 121 -6.47 -9.96 -12.33
C LEU A 121 -7.00 -11.40 -12.14
N PRO A 122 -6.44 -12.38 -12.87
CA PRO A 122 -6.85 -13.78 -12.67
C PRO A 122 -6.51 -14.30 -11.27
N ASP A 123 -7.36 -15.12 -10.69
CA ASP A 123 -7.14 -15.76 -9.38
C ASP A 123 -5.83 -16.53 -9.29
N ALA A 124 -5.38 -17.11 -10.42
CA ALA A 124 -4.12 -17.83 -10.50
C ALA A 124 -2.92 -16.98 -10.10
N VAL A 125 -2.98 -15.65 -10.30
CA VAL A 125 -1.93 -14.71 -9.91
C VAL A 125 -1.76 -14.70 -8.39
N PHE A 126 -2.87 -14.77 -7.65
CA PHE A 126 -2.86 -14.73 -6.18
C PHE A 126 -2.63 -16.09 -5.53
N LYS A 127 -2.79 -17.18 -6.29
CA LYS A 127 -2.55 -18.56 -5.83
C LYS A 127 -1.15 -19.07 -6.16
N ALA A 128 -0.37 -18.32 -6.96
CA ALA A 128 1.01 -18.67 -7.25
C ALA A 128 1.89 -18.50 -6.00
N SER A 129 2.85 -19.40 -5.83
CA SER A 129 3.89 -19.24 -4.81
C SER A 129 4.64 -17.93 -5.05
N ASP A 130 4.98 -17.20 -3.99
CA ASP A 130 5.70 -15.91 -4.02
C ASP A 130 5.01 -14.75 -4.76
N SER A 131 3.73 -14.86 -5.07
CA SER A 131 3.01 -13.79 -5.79
C SER A 131 3.17 -12.41 -5.15
N LEU A 132 3.07 -12.31 -3.83
CA LEU A 132 3.24 -11.04 -3.10
C LEU A 132 4.70 -10.55 -3.12
N GLY A 133 5.65 -11.44 -3.11
CA GLY A 133 7.07 -11.10 -3.20
C GLY A 133 7.43 -10.48 -4.54
N TRP A 134 6.99 -11.07 -5.62
CA TRP A 134 7.19 -10.54 -6.98
C TRP A 134 6.54 -9.18 -7.16
N VAL A 135 5.34 -8.99 -6.63
CA VAL A 135 4.65 -7.69 -6.69
C VAL A 135 5.42 -6.61 -5.93
N TYR A 136 5.96 -6.91 -4.76
CA TYR A 136 6.80 -5.98 -4.03
C TYR A 136 8.07 -5.63 -4.80
N GLN A 137 8.74 -6.61 -5.39
CA GLN A 137 9.93 -6.37 -6.20
C GLN A 137 9.63 -5.51 -7.43
N PHE A 138 8.49 -5.74 -8.07
CA PHE A 138 8.04 -4.92 -9.20
C PHE A 138 7.82 -3.46 -8.77
N TRP A 139 7.19 -3.23 -7.62
CA TRP A 139 7.02 -1.87 -7.06
C TRP A 139 8.36 -1.17 -6.84
N GLN A 140 9.39 -1.92 -6.44
CA GLN A 140 10.72 -1.37 -6.17
C GLN A 140 11.58 -1.21 -7.43
N ALA A 141 11.13 -1.65 -8.61
CA ALA A 141 11.95 -1.67 -9.82
C ALA A 141 12.53 -0.30 -10.21
N ASP A 142 11.70 0.75 -10.17
CA ASP A 142 12.10 2.11 -10.49
C ASP A 142 13.12 2.66 -9.46
N ASN A 143 12.91 2.36 -8.18
CA ASN A 143 13.84 2.73 -7.12
C ASN A 143 15.18 2.02 -7.30
N LYS A 144 15.17 0.74 -7.64
CA LYS A 144 16.37 -0.05 -7.92
C LYS A 144 17.17 0.55 -9.08
N GLU A 145 16.48 0.90 -10.17
CA GLU A 145 17.13 1.52 -11.33
C GLU A 145 17.74 2.88 -10.98
N ARG A 146 17.01 3.71 -10.23
CA ARG A 146 17.48 5.02 -9.76
C ARG A 146 18.72 4.90 -8.89
N ILE A 147 18.73 3.97 -7.93
CA ILE A 147 19.86 3.75 -7.03
C ILE A 147 21.07 3.23 -7.80
N ASN A 148 20.88 2.26 -8.70
CA ASN A 148 21.95 1.73 -9.51
C ASN A 148 22.59 2.79 -10.43
N LYS A 149 21.79 3.76 -10.94
CA LYS A 149 22.30 4.86 -11.77
C LYS A 149 22.98 5.97 -10.97
N SER A 150 22.72 6.06 -9.67
CA SER A 150 23.24 7.16 -8.84
C SER A 150 24.74 7.04 -8.53
N GLU A 151 25.32 5.85 -8.69
CA GLU A 151 26.71 5.52 -8.32
C GLU A 151 27.07 5.87 -6.86
N VAL A 152 26.05 6.11 -6.02
CA VAL A 152 26.22 6.47 -4.61
C VAL A 152 26.29 5.17 -3.78
N LYS A 153 27.01 5.23 -2.67
CA LYS A 153 27.11 4.12 -1.73
C LYS A 153 25.71 3.80 -1.16
N ILE A 154 25.27 2.56 -1.32
CA ILE A 154 23.96 2.10 -0.88
C ILE A 154 23.85 2.18 0.65
N GLY A 155 22.88 2.93 1.14
CA GLY A 155 22.53 3.03 2.56
C GLY A 155 21.58 1.91 3.00
N ALA A 156 21.39 1.79 4.31
CA ALA A 156 20.49 0.77 4.89
C ALA A 156 19.03 0.92 4.40
N ASP A 157 18.59 2.16 4.19
CA ASP A 157 17.22 2.47 3.73
C ASP A 157 16.98 2.11 2.25
N GLU A 158 18.07 2.01 1.46
CA GLU A 158 18.02 1.70 0.04
C GLU A 158 18.20 0.19 -0.24
N LEU A 159 18.70 -0.54 0.76
CA LEU A 159 19.00 -1.96 0.64
C LEU A 159 17.78 -2.79 0.16
N PRO A 160 16.55 -2.57 0.65
CA PRO A 160 15.38 -3.31 0.20
C PRO A 160 15.09 -3.17 -1.30
N ALA A 161 15.43 -2.04 -1.90
CA ALA A 161 15.17 -1.81 -3.32
C ALA A 161 16.18 -2.51 -4.24
N VAL A 162 17.41 -2.74 -3.78
CA VAL A 162 18.51 -3.29 -4.59
C VAL A 162 18.77 -4.76 -4.35
N THR A 163 18.28 -5.33 -3.25
CA THR A 163 18.43 -6.74 -2.94
C THR A 163 17.20 -7.54 -3.39
N GLN A 164 17.41 -8.79 -3.74
CA GLN A 164 16.31 -9.74 -3.90
C GLN A 164 15.89 -10.20 -2.50
N LEU A 165 14.69 -9.80 -2.08
CA LEU A 165 14.16 -10.08 -0.75
C LEU A 165 13.53 -11.48 -0.64
N PHE A 166 13.18 -12.07 -1.79
CA PHE A 166 12.51 -13.37 -1.88
C PHE A 166 13.36 -14.32 -2.70
N THR A 167 13.57 -15.50 -2.17
CA THR A 167 14.26 -16.61 -2.86
C THR A 167 13.20 -17.42 -3.59
N GLU A 168 13.43 -17.74 -4.85
CA GLU A 168 12.55 -18.66 -5.58
C GLU A 168 12.58 -20.03 -4.91
N PRO A 169 11.44 -20.70 -4.75
CA PRO A 169 11.42 -22.10 -4.32
C PRO A 169 12.09 -22.97 -5.39
N TYR A 170 13.03 -23.79 -4.99
CA TYR A 170 13.74 -24.75 -5.86
C TYR A 170 12.93 -26.04 -5.99
#